data_c7d7fc7c5ff9f54b29a65e3239d20300
#
_entry.id   c7d7fc7c5ff9f54b29a65e3239d20300
#
_cell.length_a   1.000
_cell.length_b   1.000
_cell.length_c   1.000
_cell.angle_alpha   90.00
_cell.angle_beta   90.00
_cell.angle_gamma   90.00
#
_symmetry.space_group_name_H-M   'P 1'
#
loop_
_entity.id
_entity.type
_entity.pdbx_description
1 polymer ?
#
loop_
_entity_poly.entity_id
_entity_poly.type
_entity_poly.pdbx_seq_one_letter_code
_entity_poly.pdbx_strand_id
1 'polypeptide(L)'
;SDHMQQLRQQFLAGERPQTCRKCWNEERAGRTSKRMHTLNRLKHMDIGGDWTADAKPLLFLDLKLGNICNLKCRICGSWSSSQFATEEVNWIRDPEERKKSHAYTMLRAGAWPRENANFWNQIDRCLTDIRYIEFTGGEPFMIMQHFDLLEKIILKYGTHLIF
;
A
#
# COMPACT_ATOMS: atom_id res chain seq x y z
N SER A 1 3.07 3.58 17.04
CA SER A 1 2.15 3.16 18.13
C SER A 1 2.78 2.02 18.92
N ASP A 2 2.38 1.86 20.16
CA ASP A 2 2.88 0.84 21.09
C ASP A 2 2.73 -0.58 20.52
N HIS A 3 1.62 -0.85 19.85
CA HIS A 3 1.43 -2.12 19.16
C HIS A 3 2.51 -2.43 18.11
N MET A 4 2.92 -1.44 17.32
CA MET A 4 4.00 -1.63 16.34
C MET A 4 5.37 -1.79 16.99
N GLN A 5 5.62 -1.11 18.09
CA GLN A 5 6.83 -1.31 18.90
C GLN A 5 6.89 -2.72 19.47
N GLN A 6 5.83 -3.16 20.11
CA GLN A 6 5.71 -4.53 20.63
C GLN A 6 5.93 -5.58 19.55
N LEU A 7 5.30 -5.41 18.36
CA LEU A 7 5.47 -6.31 17.24
C LEU A 7 6.94 -6.39 16.77
N ARG A 8 7.64 -5.25 16.72
CA ARG A 8 9.06 -5.19 16.37
C ARG A 8 9.93 -5.90 17.41
N GLN A 9 9.66 -5.71 18.70
CA GLN A 9 10.35 -6.41 19.78
C GLN A 9 10.21 -7.92 19.67
N GLN A 10 9.00 -8.41 19.40
CA GLN A 10 8.75 -9.82 19.16
C GLN A 10 9.58 -10.38 17.99
N PHE A 11 9.64 -9.66 16.86
CA PHE A 11 10.48 -10.07 15.75
C PHE A 11 11.97 -10.07 16.08
N LEU A 12 12.47 -9.08 16.82
CA LEU A 12 13.87 -9.02 17.24
C LEU A 12 14.22 -10.15 18.23
N ALA A 13 13.25 -10.56 19.05
CA ALA A 13 13.37 -11.73 19.94
C ALA A 13 13.26 -13.08 19.20
N GLY A 14 13.07 -13.09 17.88
CA GLY A 14 12.89 -14.32 17.09
C GLY A 14 11.51 -14.97 17.23
N GLU A 15 10.56 -14.26 17.85
CA GLU A 15 9.19 -14.77 18.02
C GLU A 15 8.42 -14.77 16.69
N ARG A 16 7.31 -15.52 16.68
CA ARG A 16 6.35 -15.57 15.57
C ARG A 16 5.01 -14.92 15.97
N PRO A 17 4.89 -13.60 15.87
CA PRO A 17 3.70 -12.90 16.33
C PRO A 17 2.42 -13.42 15.66
N GLN A 18 1.34 -13.54 16.46
CA GLN A 18 0.04 -14.01 16.00
C GLN A 18 -0.55 -13.13 14.89
N THR A 19 -0.27 -11.85 14.91
CA THR A 19 -0.66 -10.89 13.85
C THR A 19 -0.18 -11.33 12.47
N CYS A 20 0.97 -12.01 12.38
CA CYS A 20 1.58 -12.49 11.14
C CYS A 20 1.23 -13.95 10.81
N ARG A 21 0.22 -14.53 11.48
CA ARG A 21 -0.16 -15.94 11.35
C ARG A 21 -0.36 -16.41 9.91
N LYS A 22 -0.90 -15.57 9.03
CA LYS A 22 -1.09 -15.91 7.62
C LYS A 22 0.24 -16.29 6.95
N CYS A 23 1.25 -15.45 7.11
CA CYS A 23 2.58 -15.72 6.56
C CYS A 23 3.19 -17.02 7.15
N TRP A 24 3.09 -17.19 8.47
CA TRP A 24 3.61 -18.39 9.13
C TRP A 24 2.93 -19.68 8.67
N ASN A 25 1.63 -19.63 8.38
CA ASN A 25 0.88 -20.78 7.87
C ASN A 25 1.30 -21.12 6.42
N GLU A 26 1.49 -20.11 5.58
CA GLU A 26 1.96 -20.30 4.21
C GLU A 26 3.36 -20.93 4.20
N GLU A 27 4.27 -20.42 5.01
CA GLU A 27 5.65 -20.91 5.12
C GLU A 27 5.71 -22.35 5.66
N ARG A 28 4.88 -22.69 6.67
CA ARG A 28 4.76 -24.08 7.15
C ARG A 28 4.22 -25.04 6.10
N ALA A 29 3.39 -24.54 5.20
CA ALA A 29 2.86 -25.34 4.09
C ALA A 29 3.81 -25.38 2.86
N GLY A 30 5.07 -24.93 3.00
CA GLY A 30 6.06 -24.90 1.94
C GLY A 30 5.78 -23.86 0.84
N ARG A 31 4.93 -22.87 1.09
CA ARG A 31 4.61 -21.80 0.13
C ARG A 31 5.37 -20.53 0.46
N THR A 32 5.62 -19.71 -0.57
CA THR A 32 6.22 -18.39 -0.39
C THR A 32 5.17 -17.42 0.17
N SER A 33 5.42 -16.90 1.36
CA SER A 33 4.57 -15.86 1.95
C SER A 33 4.88 -14.47 1.39
N LYS A 34 3.95 -13.50 1.60
CA LYS A 34 4.24 -12.08 1.26
C LYS A 34 5.48 -11.58 1.99
N ARG A 35 5.73 -12.00 3.23
CA ARG A 35 6.93 -11.67 3.99
C ARG A 35 8.20 -12.14 3.30
N MET A 36 8.27 -13.42 2.90
CA MET A 36 9.42 -13.97 2.17
C MET A 36 9.62 -13.29 0.82
N HIS A 37 8.54 -13.04 0.09
CA HIS A 37 8.58 -12.33 -1.18
C HIS A 37 9.17 -10.93 -1.03
N THR A 38 8.73 -10.17 -0.03
CA THR A 38 9.27 -8.83 0.25
C THR A 38 10.74 -8.89 0.67
N LEU A 39 11.11 -9.82 1.57
CA LEU A 39 12.50 -9.99 1.98
C LEU A 39 13.41 -10.36 0.81
N ASN A 40 12.95 -11.20 -0.13
CA ASN A 40 13.72 -11.54 -1.32
C ASN A 40 13.93 -10.34 -2.24
N ARG A 41 12.94 -9.46 -2.40
CA ARG A 41 13.12 -8.21 -3.14
C ARG A 41 14.15 -7.29 -2.49
N LEU A 42 14.15 -7.22 -1.16
CA LEU A 42 15.05 -6.35 -0.40
C LEU A 42 16.48 -6.90 -0.27
N LYS A 43 16.74 -8.17 -0.60
CA LYS A 43 18.08 -8.79 -0.48
C LYS A 43 19.18 -8.05 -1.23
N HIS A 44 18.86 -7.40 -2.32
CA HIS A 44 19.81 -6.69 -3.18
C HIS A 44 19.92 -5.20 -2.85
N MET A 45 19.19 -4.74 -1.83
CA MET A 45 19.24 -3.37 -1.34
C MET A 45 20.13 -3.32 -0.11
N ASP A 46 20.98 -2.31 -0.04
CA ASP A 46 21.71 -2.01 1.20
C ASP A 46 20.72 -1.42 2.21
N ILE A 47 20.09 -2.31 2.96
CA ILE A 47 19.20 -1.97 4.08
C ILE A 47 19.91 -2.18 5.41
N GLY A 48 21.25 -2.14 5.40
CA GLY A 48 22.08 -2.31 6.57
C GLY A 48 21.72 -1.33 7.70
N GLY A 49 22.05 -1.69 8.91
CA GLY A 49 21.87 -0.89 10.12
C GLY A 49 21.49 -1.74 11.32
N ASP A 50 21.73 -1.19 12.49
CA ASP A 50 21.31 -1.79 13.75
C ASP A 50 19.80 -1.70 13.91
N TRP A 51 19.12 -2.81 13.72
CA TRP A 51 17.68 -2.92 13.86
C TRP A 51 17.29 -2.96 15.33
N THR A 52 16.77 -1.86 15.84
CA THR A 52 16.19 -1.77 17.19
C THR A 52 14.66 -1.65 17.10
N ALA A 53 13.93 -1.84 18.18
CA ALA A 53 12.46 -1.70 18.18
C ALA A 53 12.01 -0.23 18.09
N ASP A 54 12.89 0.68 18.48
CA ASP A 54 12.64 2.13 18.48
C ASP A 54 12.81 2.71 17.07
N ALA A 55 12.53 3.93 16.88
CA ALA A 55 12.48 4.67 15.62
C ALA A 55 13.10 3.96 14.39
N LYS A 56 12.27 3.55 13.44
CA LYS A 56 12.73 2.85 12.23
C LYS A 56 12.39 3.64 10.98
N PRO A 57 13.35 3.78 10.08
CA PRO A 57 13.05 4.31 8.76
C PRO A 57 12.01 3.42 8.07
N LEU A 58 11.13 4.02 7.30
CA LEU A 58 10.22 3.33 6.42
C LEU A 58 10.96 3.05 5.11
N LEU A 59 11.41 1.81 4.91
CA LEU A 59 12.24 1.44 3.75
C LEU A 59 11.43 0.98 2.54
N PHE A 60 10.29 0.36 2.78
CA PHE A 60 9.41 -0.19 1.76
C PHE A 60 8.02 0.40 1.90
N LEU A 61 7.46 0.88 0.82
CA LEU A 61 6.13 1.46 0.78
C LEU A 61 5.31 0.85 -0.36
N ASP A 62 4.19 0.21 -0.03
CA ASP A 62 3.18 -0.23 -0.98
C ASP A 62 2.03 0.79 -0.95
N LEU A 63 1.82 1.50 -2.04
CA LEU A 63 0.87 2.59 -2.16
C LEU A 63 -0.29 2.24 -3.08
N LYS A 64 -1.49 2.33 -2.53
CA LYS A 64 -2.74 2.31 -3.27
C LYS A 64 -3.38 3.68 -3.27
N LEU A 65 -3.16 4.47 -4.30
CA LEU A 65 -3.59 5.86 -4.38
C LEU A 65 -5.05 6.04 -4.79
N GLY A 66 -5.73 4.96 -5.15
CA GLY A 66 -7.13 4.98 -5.51
C GLY A 66 -7.60 3.72 -6.24
N ASN A 67 -8.81 3.77 -6.76
CA ASN A 67 -9.40 2.69 -7.56
C ASN A 67 -9.72 3.12 -9.00
N ILE A 68 -9.24 4.29 -9.44
CA ILE A 68 -9.45 4.75 -10.82
C ILE A 68 -8.80 3.74 -11.77
N CYS A 69 -9.60 3.16 -12.66
CA CYS A 69 -9.15 2.13 -13.59
C CYS A 69 -10.12 2.06 -14.78
N ASN A 70 -9.58 1.85 -15.97
CA ASN A 70 -10.36 1.64 -17.19
C ASN A 70 -10.62 0.15 -17.49
N LEU A 71 -10.18 -0.77 -16.62
CA LEU A 71 -10.29 -2.21 -16.81
C LEU A 71 -11.21 -2.85 -15.77
N LYS A 72 -11.74 -4.04 -16.13
CA LYS A 72 -12.52 -4.94 -15.28
C LYS A 72 -11.88 -6.33 -15.25
N CYS A 73 -10.72 -6.44 -14.62
CA CYS A 73 -10.02 -7.71 -14.50
C CYS A 73 -10.77 -8.68 -13.59
N ARG A 74 -10.80 -9.96 -13.96
CA ARG A 74 -11.57 -11.01 -13.24
C ARG A 74 -11.24 -11.15 -11.75
N ILE A 75 -10.06 -10.72 -11.33
CA ILE A 75 -9.59 -10.78 -9.93
C ILE A 75 -9.86 -9.49 -9.16
N CYS A 76 -10.33 -8.43 -9.82
CA CYS A 76 -10.62 -7.15 -9.22
C CYS A 76 -12.08 -7.04 -8.77
N GLY A 77 -12.33 -6.03 -7.95
CA GLY A 77 -13.66 -5.59 -7.52
C GLY A 77 -13.69 -4.08 -7.36
N SER A 78 -14.76 -3.54 -6.80
CA SER A 78 -14.96 -2.10 -6.59
C SER A 78 -13.82 -1.41 -5.84
N TRP A 79 -13.09 -2.13 -5.00
CA TRP A 79 -11.94 -1.61 -4.26
C TRP A 79 -10.71 -1.29 -5.14
N SER A 80 -10.62 -1.85 -6.34
CA SER A 80 -9.49 -1.68 -7.26
C SER A 80 -9.87 -1.29 -8.66
N SER A 81 -11.17 -1.15 -8.96
CA SER A 81 -11.64 -0.71 -10.27
C SER A 81 -12.88 0.16 -10.13
N SER A 82 -12.79 1.39 -10.60
CA SER A 82 -13.92 2.31 -10.68
C SER A 82 -15.01 1.81 -11.64
N GLN A 83 -14.65 0.99 -12.62
CA GLN A 83 -15.62 0.35 -13.52
C GLN A 83 -16.51 -0.64 -12.77
N PHE A 84 -15.93 -1.51 -11.93
CA PHE A 84 -16.71 -2.40 -11.06
C PHE A 84 -17.52 -1.63 -10.05
N ALA A 85 -16.94 -0.62 -9.42
CA ALA A 85 -17.67 0.21 -8.46
C ALA A 85 -18.90 0.88 -9.10
N THR A 86 -18.78 1.34 -10.34
CA THR A 86 -19.91 1.91 -11.11
C THR A 86 -20.99 0.87 -11.37
N GLU A 87 -20.62 -0.34 -11.79
CA GLU A 87 -21.59 -1.43 -12.01
C GLU A 87 -22.31 -1.81 -10.72
N GLU A 88 -21.58 -2.09 -9.65
CA GLU A 88 -22.14 -2.48 -8.36
C GLU A 88 -23.11 -1.43 -7.82
N VAL A 89 -22.76 -0.14 -7.94
CA VAL A 89 -23.64 0.96 -7.54
C VAL A 89 -24.91 0.99 -8.38
N ASN A 90 -24.82 0.74 -9.70
CA ASN A 90 -25.97 0.76 -10.60
C ASN A 90 -26.91 -0.43 -10.39
N TRP A 91 -26.45 -1.55 -9.85
CA TRP A 91 -27.30 -2.69 -9.51
C TRP A 91 -28.20 -2.43 -8.28
N ILE A 92 -27.82 -1.48 -7.42
CA ILE A 92 -28.60 -1.13 -6.23
C ILE A 92 -29.71 -0.15 -6.65
N ARG A 93 -30.96 -0.62 -6.61
CA ARG A 93 -32.11 0.20 -7.05
C ARG A 93 -32.49 1.30 -6.05
N ASP A 94 -32.44 0.98 -4.74
CA ASP A 94 -32.78 1.92 -3.69
C ASP A 94 -31.66 2.98 -3.52
N PRO A 95 -31.97 4.29 -3.63
CA PRO A 95 -30.98 5.36 -3.53
C PRO A 95 -30.29 5.43 -2.15
N GLU A 96 -31.01 5.12 -1.07
CA GLU A 96 -30.45 5.19 0.29
C GLU A 96 -29.53 3.99 0.56
N GLU A 97 -29.92 2.80 0.13
CA GLU A 97 -29.04 1.64 0.18
C GLU A 97 -27.80 1.80 -0.71
N ARG A 98 -27.96 2.43 -1.87
CA ARG A 98 -26.87 2.78 -2.76
C ARG A 98 -25.79 3.62 -2.06
N LYS A 99 -26.20 4.69 -1.37
CA LYS A 99 -25.28 5.58 -0.64
C LYS A 99 -24.53 4.89 0.49
N LYS A 100 -25.13 3.86 1.11
CA LYS A 100 -24.50 3.07 2.17
C LYS A 100 -23.56 1.98 1.64
N SER A 101 -23.60 1.68 0.36
CA SER A 101 -22.82 0.60 -0.23
C SER A 101 -21.32 0.88 -0.21
N HIS A 102 -20.52 -0.18 -0.09
CA HIS A 102 -19.06 -0.10 -0.20
C HIS A 102 -18.63 0.45 -1.58
N ALA A 103 -19.28 0.00 -2.65
CA ALA A 103 -18.98 0.44 -4.01
C ALA A 103 -19.17 1.97 -4.17
N TYR A 104 -20.22 2.53 -3.60
CA TYR A 104 -20.44 3.98 -3.60
C TYR A 104 -19.34 4.73 -2.86
N THR A 105 -18.92 4.21 -1.70
CA THR A 105 -17.79 4.77 -0.95
C THR A 105 -16.51 4.75 -1.79
N MET A 106 -16.24 3.64 -2.49
CA MET A 106 -15.07 3.50 -3.37
C MET A 106 -15.10 4.46 -4.56
N LEU A 107 -16.26 4.66 -5.19
CA LEU A 107 -16.41 5.65 -6.26
C LEU A 107 -16.13 7.08 -5.78
N ARG A 108 -16.64 7.43 -4.62
CA ARG A 108 -16.42 8.76 -4.05
C ARG A 108 -14.98 8.98 -3.61
N ALA A 109 -14.32 7.94 -3.11
CA ALA A 109 -12.93 8.02 -2.71
C ALA A 109 -12.02 8.30 -3.92
N GLY A 110 -12.26 7.67 -5.06
CA GLY A 110 -11.52 7.88 -6.31
C GLY A 110 -10.01 7.85 -6.11
N ALA A 111 -9.35 8.98 -6.42
CA ALA A 111 -7.97 9.27 -6.08
C ALA A 111 -7.93 10.00 -4.72
N TRP A 112 -8.05 9.26 -3.65
CA TRP A 112 -8.20 9.76 -2.28
C TRP A 112 -7.10 10.72 -1.78
N PRO A 113 -5.85 10.67 -2.27
CA PRO A 113 -4.83 11.62 -1.81
C PRO A 113 -5.01 13.03 -2.35
N ARG A 114 -5.86 13.25 -3.36
CA ARG A 114 -5.99 14.55 -4.06
C ARG A 114 -6.06 15.74 -3.11
N GLU A 115 -6.92 15.65 -2.09
CA GLU A 115 -7.17 16.72 -1.14
C GLU A 115 -6.71 16.38 0.29
N ASN A 116 -5.86 15.36 0.42
CA ASN A 116 -5.40 14.87 1.71
C ASN A 116 -4.03 15.47 2.07
N ALA A 117 -4.03 16.70 2.58
CA ALA A 117 -2.79 17.37 3.00
C ALA A 117 -1.99 16.56 4.04
N ASN A 118 -2.68 15.81 4.93
CA ASN A 118 -2.02 14.97 5.92
C ASN A 118 -1.22 13.84 5.28
N PHE A 119 -1.76 13.21 4.22
CA PHE A 119 -1.03 12.21 3.44
C PHE A 119 0.25 12.80 2.85
N TRP A 120 0.16 13.95 2.16
CA TRP A 120 1.31 14.58 1.53
C TRP A 120 2.38 14.99 2.54
N ASN A 121 1.99 15.54 3.67
CA ASN A 121 2.91 15.90 4.75
C ASN A 121 3.61 14.67 5.36
N GLN A 122 2.93 13.54 5.47
CA GLN A 122 3.52 12.30 5.96
C GLN A 122 4.47 11.69 4.93
N ILE A 123 4.10 11.67 3.65
CA ILE A 123 4.95 11.19 2.57
C ILE A 123 6.25 11.99 2.53
N ASP A 124 6.21 13.30 2.57
CA ASP A 124 7.42 14.15 2.53
C ASP A 124 8.40 13.81 3.66
N ARG A 125 7.91 13.42 4.83
CA ARG A 125 8.75 12.97 5.96
C ARG A 125 9.32 11.57 5.75
N CYS A 126 8.53 10.67 5.19
CA CYS A 126 8.91 9.28 4.98
C CYS A 126 9.88 9.09 3.82
N LEU A 127 9.81 9.92 2.80
CA LEU A 127 10.61 9.79 1.57
C LEU A 127 12.12 9.76 1.83
N THR A 128 12.60 10.37 2.92
CA THR A 128 14.04 10.41 3.24
C THR A 128 14.67 9.02 3.35
N ASP A 129 13.92 8.06 3.88
CA ASP A 129 14.44 6.73 4.21
C ASP A 129 13.98 5.65 3.23
N ILE A 130 12.96 5.94 2.41
CA ILE A 130 12.39 4.97 1.47
C ILE A 130 13.45 4.52 0.46
N ARG A 131 13.51 3.21 0.23
CA ARG A 131 14.37 2.57 -0.75
C ARG A 131 13.58 1.88 -1.85
N TYR A 132 12.31 1.58 -1.61
CA TYR A 132 11.45 0.89 -2.56
C TYR A 132 10.01 1.35 -2.42
N ILE A 133 9.38 1.67 -3.54
CA ILE A 133 7.95 1.98 -3.62
C ILE A 133 7.29 1.02 -4.61
N GLU A 134 6.22 0.37 -4.18
CA GLU A 134 5.34 -0.43 -5.02
C GLU A 134 4.00 0.30 -5.16
N PHE A 135 3.54 0.51 -6.38
CA PHE A 135 2.24 1.10 -6.64
C PHE A 135 1.23 0.01 -6.98
N THR A 136 0.13 -0.01 -6.27
CA THR A 136 -0.94 -1.00 -6.43
C THR A 136 -2.31 -0.35 -6.49
N GLY A 137 -3.31 -1.13 -6.91
CA GLY A 137 -4.72 -0.74 -6.93
C GLY A 137 -5.08 0.27 -8.01
N GLY A 138 -6.24 0.11 -8.63
CA GLY A 138 -6.62 0.85 -9.81
C GLY A 138 -5.63 0.63 -10.98
N GLU A 139 -5.54 1.61 -11.85
CA GLU A 139 -4.45 1.75 -12.82
C GLU A 139 -3.60 2.97 -12.41
N PRO A 140 -2.39 2.79 -11.86
CA PRO A 140 -1.58 3.89 -11.35
C PRO A 140 -1.37 5.02 -12.36
N PHE A 141 -1.18 4.69 -13.65
CA PHE A 141 -1.00 5.68 -14.71
C PHE A 141 -2.25 6.50 -15.05
N MET A 142 -3.41 6.16 -14.50
CA MET A 142 -4.63 6.96 -14.59
C MET A 142 -4.85 7.87 -13.38
N ILE A 143 -3.98 7.81 -12.36
CA ILE A 143 -4.09 8.55 -11.12
C ILE A 143 -3.05 9.67 -11.12
N MET A 144 -3.49 10.93 -11.24
CA MET A 144 -2.58 12.10 -11.27
C MET A 144 -1.64 12.14 -10.06
N GLN A 145 -2.13 11.76 -8.88
CA GLN A 145 -1.35 11.73 -7.63
C GLN A 145 -0.18 10.74 -7.68
N HIS A 146 -0.22 9.76 -8.58
CA HIS A 146 0.94 8.92 -8.87
C HIS A 146 2.08 9.74 -9.47
N PHE A 147 1.79 10.58 -10.46
CA PHE A 147 2.79 11.44 -11.11
C PHE A 147 3.28 12.54 -10.18
N ASP A 148 2.37 13.16 -9.39
CA ASP A 148 2.73 14.15 -8.39
C ASP A 148 3.76 13.58 -7.39
N LEU A 149 3.57 12.33 -6.98
CA LEU A 149 4.50 11.63 -6.08
C LEU A 149 5.82 11.29 -6.76
N LEU A 150 5.79 10.79 -7.99
CA LEU A 150 7.00 10.51 -8.77
C LEU A 150 7.83 11.77 -8.99
N GLU A 151 7.21 12.89 -9.34
CA GLU A 151 7.89 14.17 -9.48
C GLU A 151 8.57 14.61 -8.19
N LYS A 152 7.87 14.54 -7.05
CA LYS A 152 8.46 14.83 -5.73
C LYS A 152 9.68 13.94 -5.43
N ILE A 153 9.60 12.66 -5.75
CA ILE A 153 10.69 11.71 -5.54
C ILE A 153 11.88 12.06 -6.40
N ILE A 154 11.66 12.31 -7.70
CA ILE A 154 12.73 12.66 -8.65
C ILE A 154 13.40 13.98 -8.27
N LEU A 155 12.64 15.00 -7.93
CA LEU A 155 13.16 16.30 -7.51
C LEU A 155 13.99 16.21 -6.24
N LYS A 156 13.64 15.34 -5.32
CA LYS A 156 14.32 15.20 -4.02
C LYS A 156 15.57 14.30 -4.09
N TYR A 157 15.56 13.24 -4.89
CA TYR A 157 16.57 12.18 -4.87
C TYR A 157 17.23 11.90 -6.22
N GLY A 158 16.80 12.58 -7.28
CA GLY A 158 17.23 12.24 -8.63
C GLY A 158 16.69 10.88 -9.10
N THR A 159 17.29 10.35 -10.16
CA THR A 159 16.87 9.10 -10.82
C THR A 159 17.49 7.84 -10.22
N HIS A 160 18.09 7.92 -9.03
CA HIS A 160 18.78 6.79 -8.40
C HIS A 160 17.86 5.80 -7.67
N LEU A 161 16.55 6.09 -7.59
CA LEU A 161 15.57 5.15 -7.05
C LEU A 161 15.18 4.13 -8.13
N ILE A 162 15.27 2.85 -7.78
CA ILE A 162 14.77 1.77 -8.62
C ILE A 162 13.27 1.63 -8.35
N PHE A 163 12.47 1.73 -9.39
CA PHE A 163 11.02 1.52 -9.37
C PHE A 163 10.66 0.07 -9.70
#